data_feded1d10f2fc89152228684c4c7e698
#
_entry.id   feded1d10f2fc89152228684c4c7e698
#
_cell.length_a   1.000
_cell.length_b   1.000
_cell.length_c   1.000
_cell.angle_alpha   90.00
_cell.angle_beta   90.00
_cell.angle_gamma   90.00
#
_symmetry.space_group_name_H-M   'P 1'
#
loop_
_entity.id
_entity.type
_entity.pdbx_description
1 polymer ?
#
loop_
_entity_poly.entity_id
_entity_poly.type
_entity_poly.pdbx_seq_one_letter_code
_entity_poly.pdbx_strand_id
1 'polypeptide(L)'
;MLEVNGSKILLDCGMYQGHREDELRINRDFPYFNPRDINCVVLSHAHIDHSGNLPNLVKRGFKGPIYCTQATRDLCQLMLLDSGRIQENDCKFLNKMDRRKGGSGCVATPIYTEEEAAESMRNFITFNYHMPFVIAPGVTLQFFDAGHILGASQIVLDIDDEEDGRHKRLLFSGDVGRGNNELLKDPEPVPDVDIMMM
;
A
#
# COMPACT_ATOMS: atom_id res chain seq x y z
N MET A 1 0.19 10.85 -0.32
CA MET A 1 1.01 11.04 0.90
C MET A 1 0.43 12.19 1.69
N LEU A 2 0.26 12.02 3.00
CA LEU A 2 -0.18 13.03 3.95
C LEU A 2 1.04 13.47 4.77
N GLU A 3 1.23 14.78 4.92
CA GLU A 3 2.23 15.36 5.81
C GLU A 3 1.49 16.17 6.89
N VAL A 4 1.70 15.81 8.14
CA VAL A 4 1.03 16.44 9.30
C VAL A 4 1.88 16.26 10.55
N ASN A 5 2.00 17.31 11.38
CA ASN A 5 2.74 17.31 12.65
C ASN A 5 4.16 16.71 12.52
N GLY A 6 4.86 17.03 11.42
CA GLY A 6 6.19 16.50 11.12
C GLY A 6 6.24 15.01 10.69
N SER A 7 5.10 14.36 10.55
CA SER A 7 5.01 12.97 10.11
C SER A 7 4.57 12.85 8.66
N LYS A 8 5.15 11.87 7.92
CA LYS A 8 4.81 11.52 6.54
C LYS A 8 4.12 10.15 6.54
N ILE A 9 2.87 10.12 6.13
CA ILE A 9 2.00 8.95 6.12
C ILE A 9 1.62 8.64 4.67
N LEU A 10 1.89 7.42 4.20
CA LEU A 10 1.36 6.95 2.92
C LEU A 10 -0.02 6.32 3.13
N LEU A 11 -0.97 6.68 2.29
CA LEU A 11 -2.24 5.98 2.12
C LEU A 11 -2.10 5.14 0.86
N ASP A 12 -1.99 3.82 1.04
CA ASP A 12 -1.62 2.82 0.05
C ASP A 12 -0.22 3.02 -0.58
N CYS A 13 0.32 1.95 -1.13
CA CYS A 13 1.57 1.94 -1.89
C CYS A 13 1.51 0.84 -2.96
N GLY A 14 0.73 1.08 -4.00
CA GLY A 14 0.45 0.14 -5.07
C GLY A 14 1.42 0.21 -6.24
N MET A 15 1.27 -0.74 -7.16
CA MET A 15 1.93 -0.70 -8.46
C MET A 15 1.19 0.26 -9.38
N TYR A 16 1.92 1.28 -9.86
CA TYR A 16 1.42 2.15 -10.91
C TYR A 16 1.27 1.35 -12.21
N GLN A 17 0.11 1.45 -12.82
CA GLN A 17 -0.20 0.85 -14.12
C GLN A 17 -0.40 1.96 -15.15
N GLY A 18 0.44 1.99 -16.19
CA GLY A 18 0.40 3.05 -17.18
C GLY A 18 1.34 2.78 -18.37
N HIS A 19 1.86 3.84 -18.96
CA HIS A 19 2.84 3.69 -20.04
C HIS A 19 4.10 3.01 -19.52
N ARG A 20 4.61 2.00 -20.24
CA ARG A 20 5.68 1.10 -19.81
C ARG A 20 6.94 1.79 -19.26
N GLU A 21 7.33 2.91 -19.88
CA GLU A 21 8.53 3.66 -19.42
C GLU A 21 8.29 4.36 -18.08
N ASP A 22 7.11 5.00 -17.93
CA ASP A 22 6.70 5.65 -16.69
C ASP A 22 6.43 4.63 -15.59
N GLU A 23 5.82 3.50 -15.92
CA GLU A 23 5.55 2.39 -15.00
C GLU A 23 6.85 1.88 -14.36
N LEU A 24 7.87 1.59 -15.16
CA LEU A 24 9.16 1.13 -14.65
C LEU A 24 9.83 2.18 -13.75
N ARG A 25 9.83 3.44 -14.15
CA ARG A 25 10.44 4.52 -13.39
C ARG A 25 9.73 4.77 -12.06
N ILE A 26 8.40 4.87 -12.10
CA ILE A 26 7.58 5.16 -10.90
C ILE A 26 7.66 4.02 -9.91
N ASN A 27 7.48 2.78 -10.38
CA ASN A 27 7.48 1.61 -9.50
C ASN A 27 8.86 1.28 -8.93
N ARG A 28 9.97 1.58 -9.66
CA ARG A 28 11.32 1.29 -9.17
C ARG A 28 11.86 2.35 -8.22
N ASP A 29 11.67 3.63 -8.52
CA ASP A 29 12.53 4.68 -7.97
C ASP A 29 11.82 5.62 -6.99
N PHE A 30 10.47 5.56 -6.86
CA PHE A 30 9.68 6.47 -6.02
C PHE A 30 10.05 7.95 -6.27
N PRO A 31 9.85 8.48 -7.49
CA PRO A 31 10.39 9.79 -7.89
C PRO A 31 9.80 10.98 -7.11
N TYR A 32 8.71 10.75 -6.36
CA TYR A 32 7.98 11.82 -5.67
C TYR A 32 8.30 11.92 -4.18
N PHE A 33 8.99 10.92 -3.60
CA PHE A 33 9.38 10.92 -2.19
C PHE A 33 10.53 9.94 -1.95
N ASN A 34 11.23 10.11 -0.82
CA ASN A 34 12.23 9.15 -0.38
C ASN A 34 11.60 8.15 0.59
N PRO A 35 11.64 6.83 0.31
CA PRO A 35 11.10 5.79 1.21
C PRO A 35 11.58 5.86 2.65
N ARG A 36 12.79 6.36 2.88
CA ARG A 36 13.39 6.49 4.23
C ARG A 36 12.74 7.57 5.08
N ASP A 37 12.04 8.53 4.44
CA ASP A 37 11.41 9.64 5.13
C ASP A 37 9.97 9.34 5.55
N ILE A 38 9.42 8.20 5.11
CA ILE A 38 8.06 7.79 5.43
C ILE A 38 8.01 7.19 6.85
N ASN A 39 7.10 7.69 7.69
CA ASN A 39 6.95 7.23 9.05
C ASN A 39 6.09 5.97 9.14
N CYS A 40 4.99 5.91 8.40
CA CYS A 40 4.12 4.73 8.32
C CYS A 40 3.34 4.68 7.01
N VAL A 41 2.79 3.51 6.73
CA VAL A 41 1.82 3.28 5.65
C VAL A 41 0.51 2.83 6.28
N VAL A 42 -0.62 3.32 5.77
CA VAL A 42 -1.95 2.80 6.07
C VAL A 42 -2.49 2.19 4.80
N LEU A 43 -2.72 0.87 4.81
CA LEU A 43 -3.13 0.10 3.65
C LEU A 43 -4.62 -0.20 3.71
N SER A 44 -5.34 0.22 2.67
CA SER A 44 -6.79 0.01 2.56
C SER A 44 -7.16 -1.44 2.29
N HIS A 45 -6.49 -2.09 1.34
CA HIS A 45 -6.74 -3.47 0.96
C HIS A 45 -5.59 -4.09 0.16
N ALA A 46 -5.72 -5.39 -0.19
CA ALA A 46 -4.60 -6.18 -0.69
C ALA A 46 -4.38 -6.12 -2.22
N HIS A 47 -5.25 -5.51 -3.04
CA HIS A 47 -5.04 -5.47 -4.48
C HIS A 47 -3.68 -4.86 -4.85
N ILE A 48 -3.10 -5.32 -5.96
CA ILE A 48 -1.73 -4.99 -6.37
C ILE A 48 -1.55 -3.50 -6.70
N ASP A 49 -2.56 -2.84 -7.20
CA ASP A 49 -2.58 -1.39 -7.43
C ASP A 49 -2.68 -0.55 -6.14
N HIS A 50 -2.91 -1.19 -4.98
CA HIS A 50 -2.91 -0.58 -3.65
C HIS A 50 -1.76 -1.06 -2.75
N SER A 51 -1.34 -2.32 -2.85
CA SER A 51 -0.32 -2.94 -1.99
C SER A 51 0.98 -3.32 -2.71
N GLY A 52 0.94 -3.44 -4.04
CA GLY A 52 1.93 -4.17 -4.82
C GLY A 52 3.35 -3.61 -4.77
N ASN A 53 3.56 -2.36 -4.38
CA ASN A 53 4.88 -1.76 -4.30
C ASN A 53 5.46 -1.68 -2.87
N LEU A 54 4.74 -2.22 -1.89
CA LEU A 54 5.18 -2.28 -0.48
C LEU A 54 6.51 -3.01 -0.29
N PRO A 55 6.78 -4.18 -0.95
CA PRO A 55 8.08 -4.83 -0.82
C PRO A 55 9.23 -3.96 -1.34
N ASN A 56 9.04 -3.25 -2.44
CA ASN A 56 10.04 -2.33 -2.96
C ASN A 56 10.24 -1.12 -2.04
N LEU A 57 9.18 -0.62 -1.42
CA LEU A 57 9.27 0.46 -0.42
C LEU A 57 10.20 0.06 0.73
N VAL A 58 10.01 -1.15 1.27
CA VAL A 58 10.88 -1.72 2.34
C VAL A 58 12.31 -1.92 1.83
N LYS A 59 12.49 -2.53 0.66
CA LYS A 59 13.79 -2.70 -0.01
C LYS A 59 14.55 -1.38 -0.17
N ARG A 60 13.85 -0.28 -0.46
CA ARG A 60 14.41 1.07 -0.64
C ARG A 60 14.66 1.81 0.68
N GLY A 61 14.40 1.17 1.81
CA GLY A 61 14.82 1.63 3.13
C GLY A 61 13.72 2.16 4.04
N PHE A 62 12.44 1.97 3.68
CA PHE A 62 11.35 2.18 4.61
C PHE A 62 11.46 1.19 5.80
N LYS A 63 11.31 1.68 7.01
CA LYS A 63 11.43 0.90 8.25
C LYS A 63 10.22 1.00 9.17
N GLY A 64 9.25 1.84 8.79
CA GLY A 64 8.05 2.07 9.58
C GLY A 64 7.06 0.90 9.52
N PRO A 65 5.98 0.99 10.29
CA PRO A 65 4.88 0.03 10.24
C PRO A 65 4.00 0.24 9.01
N ILE A 66 3.38 -0.88 8.57
CA ILE A 66 2.30 -0.92 7.57
C ILE A 66 1.05 -1.35 8.31
N TYR A 67 0.13 -0.42 8.53
CA TYR A 67 -1.12 -0.66 9.25
C TYR A 67 -2.22 -1.14 8.29
N CYS A 68 -2.88 -2.23 8.62
CA CYS A 68 -3.99 -2.78 7.84
C CYS A 68 -4.89 -3.68 8.70
N THR A 69 -5.93 -4.24 8.11
CA THR A 69 -6.71 -5.31 8.75
C THR A 69 -5.98 -6.66 8.71
N GLN A 70 -6.36 -7.60 9.58
CA GLN A 70 -5.75 -8.94 9.59
C GLN A 70 -5.92 -9.65 8.25
N ALA A 71 -7.12 -9.62 7.67
CA ALA A 71 -7.39 -10.32 6.40
C ALA A 71 -6.62 -9.67 5.23
N THR A 72 -6.48 -8.35 5.21
CA THR A 72 -5.63 -7.65 4.22
C THR A 72 -4.17 -8.11 4.31
N ARG A 73 -3.62 -8.23 5.52
CA ARG A 73 -2.27 -8.77 5.73
C ARG A 73 -2.11 -10.19 5.19
N ASP A 74 -3.07 -11.06 5.50
CA ASP A 74 -3.01 -12.48 5.09
C ASP A 74 -3.11 -12.63 3.57
N LEU A 75 -3.95 -11.84 2.91
CA LEU A 75 -4.00 -11.76 1.44
C LEU A 75 -2.71 -11.18 0.84
N CYS A 76 -2.17 -10.09 1.41
CA CYS A 76 -0.90 -9.51 0.97
C CYS A 76 0.24 -10.53 1.04
N GLN A 77 0.28 -11.36 2.08
CA GLN A 77 1.30 -12.41 2.20
C GLN A 77 1.29 -13.36 1.00
N LEU A 78 0.12 -13.73 0.51
CA LEU A 78 0.00 -14.61 -0.67
C LEU A 78 0.31 -13.86 -1.96
N MET A 79 -0.31 -12.70 -2.15
CA MET A 79 -0.27 -11.94 -3.40
C MET A 79 1.11 -11.32 -3.66
N LEU A 80 1.77 -10.76 -2.64
CA LEU A 80 3.07 -10.11 -2.81
C LEU A 80 4.19 -11.12 -3.07
N LEU A 81 4.15 -12.29 -2.42
CA LEU A 81 5.10 -13.37 -2.69
C LEU A 81 4.93 -13.90 -4.12
N ASP A 82 3.69 -14.14 -4.54
CA ASP A 82 3.39 -14.61 -5.90
C ASP A 82 3.81 -13.58 -6.96
N SER A 83 3.54 -12.30 -6.72
CA SER A 83 4.00 -11.20 -7.58
C SER A 83 5.53 -11.16 -7.70
N GLY A 84 6.26 -11.30 -6.60
CA GLY A 84 7.73 -11.38 -6.61
C GLY A 84 8.23 -12.54 -7.47
N ARG A 85 7.67 -13.73 -7.27
CA ARG A 85 7.99 -14.94 -8.04
C ARG A 85 7.69 -14.78 -9.53
N ILE A 86 6.57 -14.16 -9.90
CA ILE A 86 6.23 -13.88 -11.30
C ILE A 86 7.27 -12.95 -11.91
N GLN A 87 7.60 -11.83 -11.26
CA GLN A 87 8.61 -10.88 -11.72
C GLN A 87 9.98 -11.53 -11.93
N GLU A 88 10.42 -12.40 -11.01
CA GLU A 88 11.68 -13.16 -11.16
C GLU A 88 11.65 -14.08 -12.39
N ASN A 89 10.55 -14.78 -12.61
CA ASN A 89 10.40 -15.70 -13.76
C ASN A 89 10.36 -14.92 -15.09
N ASP A 90 9.67 -13.80 -15.14
CA ASP A 90 9.61 -12.92 -16.32
C ASP A 90 11.01 -12.38 -16.65
N CYS A 91 11.77 -11.94 -15.65
CA CYS A 91 13.15 -11.49 -15.84
C CYS A 91 14.06 -12.62 -16.35
N LYS A 92 13.95 -13.83 -15.80
CA LYS A 92 14.69 -15.01 -16.30
C LYS A 92 14.35 -15.29 -17.77
N PHE A 93 13.06 -15.23 -18.13
CA PHE A 93 12.63 -15.42 -19.51
C PHE A 93 13.17 -14.34 -20.44
N LEU A 94 13.02 -13.06 -20.11
CA LEU A 94 13.51 -11.93 -20.89
C LEU A 94 15.02 -12.01 -21.11
N ASN A 95 15.78 -12.30 -20.05
CA ASN A 95 17.25 -12.44 -20.12
C ASN A 95 17.69 -13.61 -21.00
N LYS A 96 16.93 -14.72 -20.98
CA LYS A 96 17.17 -15.85 -21.88
C LYS A 96 16.89 -15.50 -23.35
N MET A 97 15.83 -14.74 -23.59
CA MET A 97 15.48 -14.30 -24.96
C MET A 97 16.48 -13.29 -25.52
N ASP A 98 16.96 -12.34 -24.70
CA ASP A 98 17.99 -11.36 -25.08
C ASP A 98 19.28 -12.06 -25.50
N ARG A 99 19.77 -13.00 -24.68
CA ARG A 99 20.97 -13.80 -25.02
C ARG A 99 20.84 -14.57 -26.34
N ARG A 100 19.64 -15.12 -26.63
CA ARG A 100 19.39 -15.86 -27.88
C ARG A 100 19.40 -14.98 -29.14
N LYS A 101 19.05 -13.69 -28.98
CA LYS A 101 19.00 -12.71 -30.06
C LYS A 101 20.32 -11.96 -30.26
N GLY A 102 21.38 -12.31 -29.52
CA GLY A 102 22.66 -11.59 -29.56
C GLY A 102 22.55 -10.18 -28.97
N GLY A 103 21.67 -10.00 -27.98
CA GLY A 103 21.28 -8.70 -27.45
C GLY A 103 22.38 -7.97 -26.67
N SER A 104 22.09 -6.76 -26.25
CA SER A 104 23.01 -5.77 -25.66
C SER A 104 23.58 -6.14 -24.27
N GLY A 105 23.16 -7.28 -23.69
CA GLY A 105 23.56 -7.69 -22.35
C GLY A 105 22.92 -6.89 -21.21
N CYS A 106 21.90 -6.08 -21.50
CA CYS A 106 21.11 -5.44 -20.45
C CYS A 106 20.30 -6.50 -19.71
N VAL A 107 20.60 -6.71 -18.42
CA VAL A 107 19.95 -7.73 -17.60
C VAL A 107 18.67 -7.16 -16.99
N ALA A 108 17.53 -7.72 -17.37
CA ALA A 108 16.26 -7.41 -16.70
C ALA A 108 16.32 -7.90 -15.25
N THR A 109 15.92 -7.04 -14.31
CA THR A 109 15.85 -7.34 -12.88
C THR A 109 14.44 -7.08 -12.36
N PRO A 110 13.93 -7.91 -11.42
CA PRO A 110 12.62 -7.65 -10.82
C PRO A 110 12.64 -6.37 -9.98
N ILE A 111 11.50 -5.76 -9.75
CA ILE A 111 11.34 -4.64 -8.82
C ILE A 111 11.65 -5.14 -7.41
N TYR A 112 11.09 -6.30 -7.06
CA TYR A 112 11.41 -7.06 -5.85
C TYR A 112 11.31 -8.57 -6.12
N THR A 113 11.98 -9.35 -5.28
CA THR A 113 11.98 -10.81 -5.32
C THR A 113 10.92 -11.39 -4.37
N GLU A 114 10.64 -12.70 -4.47
CA GLU A 114 9.80 -13.40 -3.51
C GLU A 114 10.34 -13.30 -2.08
N GLU A 115 11.66 -13.36 -1.90
CA GLU A 115 12.33 -13.21 -0.59
C GLU A 115 12.14 -11.81 -0.01
N GLU A 116 12.34 -10.76 -0.82
CA GLU A 116 12.12 -9.37 -0.42
C GLU A 116 10.65 -9.09 -0.07
N ALA A 117 9.71 -9.73 -0.76
CA ALA A 117 8.29 -9.70 -0.40
C ALA A 117 8.02 -10.35 0.96
N ALA A 118 8.59 -11.54 1.21
CA ALA A 118 8.48 -12.23 2.49
C ALA A 118 9.07 -11.40 3.64
N GLU A 119 10.20 -10.75 3.42
CA GLU A 119 10.84 -9.88 4.41
C GLU A 119 9.96 -8.68 4.76
N SER A 120 9.32 -8.05 3.77
CA SER A 120 8.44 -6.90 3.98
C SER A 120 7.25 -7.18 4.90
N MET A 121 6.82 -8.44 5.00
CA MET A 121 5.72 -8.82 5.89
C MET A 121 6.00 -8.58 7.39
N ARG A 122 7.24 -8.38 7.78
CA ARG A 122 7.64 -8.03 9.16
C ARG A 122 7.20 -6.62 9.56
N ASN A 123 6.95 -5.75 8.58
CA ASN A 123 6.49 -4.38 8.81
C ASN A 123 4.97 -4.29 9.04
N PHE A 124 4.20 -5.34 8.75
CA PHE A 124 2.75 -5.33 8.85
C PHE A 124 2.30 -5.44 10.31
N ILE A 125 1.44 -4.49 10.72
CA ILE A 125 0.76 -4.45 12.02
C ILE A 125 -0.74 -4.38 11.76
N THR A 126 -1.50 -5.27 12.40
CA THR A 126 -2.92 -5.43 12.12
C THR A 126 -3.81 -4.91 13.22
N PHE A 127 -4.93 -4.27 12.83
CA PHE A 127 -5.98 -3.81 13.71
C PHE A 127 -7.35 -4.30 13.25
N ASN A 128 -8.26 -4.42 14.19
CA ASN A 128 -9.66 -4.70 13.89
C ASN A 128 -10.36 -3.42 13.43
N TYR A 129 -11.47 -3.60 12.71
CA TYR A 129 -12.39 -2.51 12.41
C TYR A 129 -12.86 -1.83 13.71
N HIS A 130 -13.17 -0.54 13.64
CA HIS A 130 -13.71 0.30 14.71
C HIS A 130 -12.78 0.51 15.92
N MET A 131 -11.54 0.05 15.85
CA MET A 131 -10.58 0.30 16.93
C MET A 131 -9.73 1.55 16.61
N PRO A 132 -9.89 2.67 17.34
CA PRO A 132 -9.05 3.82 17.14
C PRO A 132 -7.62 3.53 17.66
N PHE A 133 -6.63 3.96 16.89
CA PHE A 133 -5.21 3.77 17.21
C PHE A 133 -4.38 4.96 16.78
N VAL A 134 -3.53 5.48 17.65
CA VAL A 134 -2.63 6.59 17.35
C VAL A 134 -1.45 6.07 16.53
N ILE A 135 -1.30 6.59 15.29
CA ILE A 135 -0.26 6.17 14.33
C ILE A 135 0.87 7.18 14.17
N ALA A 136 0.61 8.43 14.57
CA ALA A 136 1.58 9.53 14.55
C ALA A 136 1.13 10.60 15.56
N PRO A 137 1.98 11.59 15.93
CA PRO A 137 1.57 12.70 16.78
C PRO A 137 0.30 13.39 16.25
N GLY A 138 -0.75 13.45 17.07
CA GLY A 138 -2.03 14.05 16.71
C GLY A 138 -2.83 13.31 15.63
N VAL A 139 -2.45 12.08 15.23
CA VAL A 139 -3.15 11.32 14.18
C VAL A 139 -3.66 9.99 14.71
N THR A 140 -4.98 9.84 14.74
CA THR A 140 -5.67 8.60 15.14
C THR A 140 -6.31 7.94 13.92
N LEU A 141 -5.96 6.66 13.70
CA LEU A 141 -6.48 5.82 12.63
C LEU A 141 -7.68 5.00 13.11
N GLN A 142 -8.69 4.86 12.25
CA GLN A 142 -9.77 3.90 12.43
C GLN A 142 -10.16 3.28 11.07
N PHE A 143 -10.37 1.95 11.04
CA PHE A 143 -10.84 1.21 9.86
C PHE A 143 -12.34 0.97 9.92
N PHE A 144 -13.02 1.11 8.77
CA PHE A 144 -14.42 0.73 8.54
C PHE A 144 -14.48 -0.24 7.36
N ASP A 145 -15.40 -1.21 7.39
CA ASP A 145 -15.48 -2.21 6.31
C ASP A 145 -15.87 -1.53 4.99
N ALA A 146 -15.07 -1.74 3.95
CA ALA A 146 -15.32 -1.19 2.62
C ALA A 146 -16.19 -2.10 1.74
N GLY A 147 -16.47 -3.34 2.16
CA GLY A 147 -17.30 -4.30 1.43
C GLY A 147 -16.78 -4.69 0.03
N HIS A 148 -15.50 -4.46 -0.25
CA HIS A 148 -14.90 -4.63 -1.59
C HIS A 148 -14.27 -6.02 -1.77
N ILE A 149 -13.27 -6.35 -0.97
CA ILE A 149 -12.69 -7.69 -0.82
C ILE A 149 -12.53 -8.00 0.66
N LEU A 150 -12.16 -9.23 0.98
CA LEU A 150 -11.97 -9.64 2.37
C LEU A 150 -10.89 -8.77 3.03
N GLY A 151 -11.26 -8.10 4.13
CA GLY A 151 -10.38 -7.21 4.87
C GLY A 151 -10.27 -5.79 4.33
N ALA A 152 -10.88 -5.46 3.20
CA ALA A 152 -10.86 -4.11 2.65
C ALA A 152 -11.46 -3.09 3.62
N SER A 153 -10.82 -1.93 3.73
CA SER A 153 -11.23 -0.89 4.68
C SER A 153 -11.25 0.50 4.07
N GLN A 154 -12.25 1.26 4.47
CA GLN A 154 -12.25 2.70 4.41
C GLN A 154 -11.41 3.20 5.60
N ILE A 155 -10.50 4.13 5.36
CA ILE A 155 -9.55 4.64 6.34
C ILE A 155 -10.02 6.01 6.81
N VAL A 156 -10.36 6.11 8.10
CA VAL A 156 -10.66 7.39 8.74
C VAL A 156 -9.48 7.81 9.60
N LEU A 157 -9.01 9.03 9.38
CA LEU A 157 -7.97 9.66 10.19
C LEU A 157 -8.56 10.87 10.92
N ASP A 158 -8.56 10.82 12.25
CA ASP A 158 -8.79 11.98 13.11
C ASP A 158 -7.44 12.67 13.33
N ILE A 159 -7.36 13.95 12.98
CA ILE A 159 -6.12 14.73 12.93
C ILE A 159 -6.27 15.97 13.79
N ASP A 160 -5.49 16.05 14.85
CA ASP A 160 -5.28 17.28 15.63
C ASP A 160 -4.06 17.99 15.02
N ASP A 161 -4.32 18.98 14.16
CA ASP A 161 -3.29 19.70 13.43
C ASP A 161 -2.64 20.75 14.34
N GLU A 162 -1.35 20.56 14.66
CA GLU A 162 -0.61 21.45 15.55
C GLU A 162 -0.30 22.81 14.93
N GLU A 163 -0.30 22.91 13.58
CA GLU A 163 0.03 24.16 12.86
C GLU A 163 -1.12 25.16 12.91
N ASP A 164 -2.35 24.71 12.64
CA ASP A 164 -3.53 25.58 12.62
C ASP A 164 -4.43 25.44 13.88
N GLY A 165 -4.12 24.49 14.75
CA GLY A 165 -4.84 24.20 16.00
C GLY A 165 -6.24 23.65 15.78
N ARG A 166 -6.53 23.07 14.62
CA ARG A 166 -7.84 22.54 14.23
C ARG A 166 -7.85 21.03 14.26
N HIS A 167 -8.99 20.49 14.69
CA HIS A 167 -9.31 19.10 14.46
C HIS A 167 -9.91 18.93 13.07
N LYS A 168 -9.41 17.95 12.31
CA LYS A 168 -9.89 17.60 10.97
C LYS A 168 -10.06 16.09 10.87
N ARG A 169 -11.14 15.66 10.24
CA ARG A 169 -11.35 14.25 9.93
C ARG A 169 -11.21 14.02 8.43
N LEU A 170 -10.31 13.10 8.06
CA LEU A 170 -10.05 12.72 6.68
C LEU A 170 -10.53 11.28 6.44
N LEU A 171 -11.27 11.07 5.35
CA LEU A 171 -11.57 9.77 4.79
C LEU A 171 -10.74 9.50 3.56
N PHE A 172 -10.04 8.38 3.55
CA PHE A 172 -9.53 7.75 2.33
C PHE A 172 -10.35 6.49 2.08
N SER A 173 -11.12 6.49 0.99
CA SER A 173 -12.11 5.42 0.74
C SER A 173 -11.44 4.09 0.37
N GLY A 174 -10.23 4.12 -0.23
CA GLY A 174 -9.78 2.98 -0.99
C GLY A 174 -10.85 2.59 -2.02
N ASP A 175 -10.91 1.31 -2.35
CA ASP A 175 -11.97 0.76 -3.20
C ASP A 175 -13.17 0.35 -2.35
N VAL A 176 -14.35 0.85 -2.74
CA VAL A 176 -15.61 0.58 -2.03
C VAL A 176 -16.45 -0.43 -2.83
N GLY A 177 -16.96 -1.45 -2.15
CA GLY A 177 -17.80 -2.46 -2.75
C GLY A 177 -19.19 -1.95 -3.13
N ARG A 178 -19.90 -2.75 -3.93
CA ARG A 178 -21.24 -2.37 -4.45
C ARG A 178 -22.39 -2.57 -3.47
N GLY A 179 -22.17 -3.34 -2.42
CA GLY A 179 -23.23 -3.88 -1.58
C GLY A 179 -23.98 -5.07 -2.21
N ASN A 180 -24.82 -5.71 -1.43
CA ASN A 180 -25.61 -6.91 -1.81
C ASN A 180 -24.72 -8.08 -2.32
N ASN A 181 -23.51 -8.24 -1.79
CA ASN A 181 -22.65 -9.38 -2.07
C ASN A 181 -23.02 -10.56 -1.15
N GLU A 182 -23.07 -11.78 -1.68
CA GLU A 182 -23.42 -12.97 -0.88
C GLU A 182 -22.37 -13.36 0.16
N LEU A 183 -21.10 -12.97 -0.06
CA LEU A 183 -19.96 -13.37 0.77
C LEU A 183 -19.40 -12.23 1.61
N LEU A 184 -19.55 -11.00 1.17
CA LEU A 184 -19.00 -9.81 1.82
C LEU A 184 -20.12 -8.97 2.43
N LYS A 185 -19.81 -8.29 3.51
CA LYS A 185 -20.72 -7.28 4.06
C LYS A 185 -20.85 -6.10 3.10
N ASP A 186 -21.94 -5.39 3.22
CA ASP A 186 -22.08 -4.10 2.55
C ASP A 186 -21.09 -3.08 3.13
N PRO A 187 -20.64 -2.08 2.33
CA PRO A 187 -19.81 -1.00 2.85
C PRO A 187 -20.47 -0.34 4.06
N GLU A 188 -19.70 -0.15 5.11
CA GLU A 188 -20.20 0.51 6.33
C GLU A 188 -20.24 2.04 6.15
N PRO A 189 -21.22 2.72 6.75
CA PRO A 189 -21.20 4.16 6.82
C PRO A 189 -20.03 4.62 7.70
N VAL A 190 -19.34 5.65 7.25
CA VAL A 190 -18.29 6.32 8.02
C VAL A 190 -18.85 7.56 8.73
N PRO A 191 -18.18 8.05 9.79
CA PRO A 191 -18.55 9.32 10.42
C PRO A 191 -18.44 10.50 9.44
N ASP A 192 -19.10 11.61 9.75
CA ASP A 192 -18.94 12.85 8.98
C ASP A 192 -17.46 13.27 8.90
N VAL A 193 -17.02 13.66 7.72
CA VAL A 193 -15.64 13.99 7.42
C VAL A 193 -15.50 15.39 6.83
N ASP A 194 -14.37 16.04 7.09
CA ASP A 194 -14.03 17.36 6.53
C ASP A 194 -13.36 17.23 5.16
N ILE A 195 -12.61 16.13 4.95
CA ILE A 195 -11.83 15.89 3.73
C ILE A 195 -12.08 14.45 3.27
N MET A 196 -12.34 14.29 1.98
CA MET A 196 -12.52 12.99 1.34
C MET A 196 -11.54 12.80 0.18
N MET A 197 -10.85 11.67 0.19
CA MET A 197 -9.99 11.19 -0.90
C MET A 197 -10.56 9.86 -1.42
N MET A 198 -10.86 9.82 -2.73
CA MET A 198 -11.38 8.64 -3.42
C MET A 198 -10.45 8.26 -4.58
#